data_ba55c03bb78d9f0fc2d332fca01b41b3
#
_entry.id   ba55c03bb78d9f0fc2d332fca01b41b3
#
_cell.length_a   1.000
_cell.length_b   1.000
_cell.length_c   1.000
_cell.angle_alpha   90.00
_cell.angle_beta   90.00
_cell.angle_gamma   90.00
#
_symmetry.space_group_name_H-M   'P 1'
#
loop_
_entity.id
_entity.type
_entity.pdbx_description
1 polymer ?
#
loop_
_entity_poly.entity_id
_entity_poly.type
_entity_poly.pdbx_seq_one_letter_code
_entity_poly.pdbx_strand_id
1 'polypeptide(L)'
;MHENHRDRVKNRFLKEGLDHFDPHNVLELLLFYSIPQKDTNELAHTLIERFGSLAGVFDAAFQDLISVPGIKEHSATLIKMIPALSRRYLSEKHDCGEALSDIDKIGRYLVNRYIGINVETVYLLLLDNKFGVIDFVKIHEGSVNSSAITMRRLVETALFKRASMAVLAHNHPSGVAIPSGDDLFTTREAKRAFDLLEINLLAHIIVAGDSYVDVMNPNRTKGKERHP
;
A
#
# COMPACT_ATOMS: atom_id res chain seq x y z
N MET A 1 0.16 36.56 -16.04
CA MET A 1 0.53 36.47 -14.60
C MET A 1 0.62 35.03 -14.09
N HIS A 2 -0.20 34.09 -14.58
CA HIS A 2 -0.21 32.67 -14.15
C HIS A 2 1.00 31.84 -14.65
N GLU A 3 1.53 32.13 -15.82
CA GLU A 3 2.67 31.39 -16.39
C GLU A 3 3.94 31.52 -15.53
N ASN A 4 4.22 32.73 -15.05
CA ASN A 4 5.35 32.98 -14.13
C ASN A 4 5.21 32.28 -12.77
N HIS A 5 3.97 32.03 -12.28
CA HIS A 5 3.76 31.32 -11.03
C HIS A 5 4.04 29.81 -11.20
N ARG A 6 3.50 29.19 -12.23
CA ARG A 6 3.73 27.77 -12.53
C ARG A 6 5.22 27.45 -12.70
N ASP A 7 5.92 28.29 -13.44
CA ASP A 7 7.36 28.10 -13.66
C ASP A 7 8.16 28.25 -12.34
N ARG A 8 7.77 29.18 -11.48
CA ARG A 8 8.41 29.31 -10.15
C ARG A 8 8.18 28.06 -9.30
N VAL A 9 6.97 27.52 -9.25
CA VAL A 9 6.65 26.31 -8.46
C VAL A 9 7.41 25.10 -9.03
N LYS A 10 7.42 24.92 -10.36
CA LYS A 10 8.21 23.86 -11.02
C LYS A 10 9.70 23.98 -10.73
N ASN A 11 10.26 25.19 -10.88
CA ASN A 11 11.69 25.44 -10.63
C ASN A 11 12.06 25.22 -9.17
N ARG A 12 11.17 25.57 -8.23
CA ARG A 12 11.35 25.27 -6.81
C ARG A 12 11.40 23.76 -6.58
N PHE A 13 10.47 23.01 -7.16
CA PHE A 13 10.47 21.55 -7.08
C PHE A 13 11.76 20.92 -7.65
N LEU A 14 12.21 21.37 -8.81
CA LEU A 14 13.43 20.85 -9.43
C LEU A 14 14.69 21.13 -8.60
N LYS A 15 14.69 22.22 -7.83
CA LYS A 15 15.82 22.64 -6.99
C LYS A 15 15.81 22.02 -5.60
N GLU A 16 14.64 21.87 -4.98
CA GLU A 16 14.48 21.59 -3.54
C GLU A 16 13.69 20.29 -3.26
N GLY A 17 13.10 19.67 -4.29
CA GLY A 17 12.18 18.54 -4.09
C GLY A 17 10.84 18.97 -3.48
N LEU A 18 10.13 18.05 -2.83
CA LEU A 18 8.82 18.28 -2.20
C LEU A 18 8.90 18.51 -0.68
N ASP A 19 10.06 18.34 -0.05
CA ASP A 19 10.21 18.27 1.42
C ASP A 19 9.73 19.54 2.15
N HIS A 20 9.78 20.68 1.45
CA HIS A 20 9.35 21.97 1.99
C HIS A 20 8.09 22.51 1.32
N PHE A 21 7.34 21.67 0.64
CA PHE A 21 6.06 22.02 0.04
C PHE A 21 4.92 21.74 1.02
N ASP A 22 4.03 22.71 1.19
CA ASP A 22 2.77 22.43 1.88
C ASP A 22 1.91 21.43 1.08
N PRO A 23 1.04 20.65 1.72
CA PRO A 23 0.21 19.66 1.03
C PRO A 23 -0.55 20.19 -0.19
N HIS A 24 -1.10 21.40 -0.10
CA HIS A 24 -1.82 22.01 -1.21
C HIS A 24 -0.88 22.38 -2.37
N ASN A 25 0.37 22.80 -2.09
CA ASN A 25 1.34 23.12 -3.14
C ASN A 25 1.80 21.87 -3.92
N VAL A 26 1.88 20.70 -3.24
CA VAL A 26 2.16 19.43 -3.90
C VAL A 26 1.04 19.09 -4.88
N LEU A 27 -0.23 19.23 -4.45
CA LEU A 27 -1.39 19.00 -5.32
C LEU A 27 -1.48 20.02 -6.45
N GLU A 28 -1.23 21.29 -6.16
CA GLU A 28 -1.20 22.36 -7.15
C GLU A 28 -0.21 22.02 -8.27
N LEU A 29 1.03 21.65 -7.92
CA LEU A 29 2.06 21.24 -8.87
C LEU A 29 1.61 20.03 -9.71
N LEU A 30 1.03 19.02 -9.07
CA LEU A 30 0.51 17.85 -9.75
C LEU A 30 -0.59 18.21 -10.75
N LEU A 31 -1.54 19.05 -10.33
CA LEU A 31 -2.68 19.48 -11.14
C LEU A 31 -2.27 20.35 -12.34
N PHE A 32 -1.09 20.98 -12.33
CA PHE A 32 -0.58 21.71 -13.50
C PHE A 32 -0.51 20.84 -14.75
N TYR A 33 -0.27 19.54 -14.58
CA TYR A 33 -0.12 18.59 -15.70
C TYR A 33 -1.46 18.08 -16.24
N SER A 34 -2.54 18.18 -15.47
CA SER A 34 -3.89 17.78 -15.93
C SER A 34 -4.81 18.97 -16.22
N ILE A 35 -4.45 20.17 -15.71
CA ILE A 35 -5.25 21.41 -15.89
C ILE A 35 -4.30 22.53 -16.35
N PRO A 36 -3.95 22.60 -17.65
CA PRO A 36 -2.84 23.45 -18.11
C PRO A 36 -3.11 24.96 -18.08
N GLN A 37 -4.37 25.39 -18.13
CA GLN A 37 -4.69 26.82 -18.33
C GLN A 37 -5.42 27.51 -17.18
N LYS A 38 -5.71 26.82 -16.08
CA LYS A 38 -6.45 27.37 -14.93
C LYS A 38 -5.55 27.45 -13.70
N ASP A 39 -5.89 28.38 -12.82
CA ASP A 39 -5.34 28.36 -11.47
C ASP A 39 -5.80 27.10 -10.76
N THR A 40 -4.87 26.36 -10.20
CA THR A 40 -5.12 25.10 -9.50
C THR A 40 -4.88 25.21 -7.99
N ASN A 41 -4.49 26.40 -7.50
CA ASN A 41 -4.20 26.62 -6.09
C ASN A 41 -5.47 26.46 -5.23
N GLU A 42 -6.55 27.19 -5.57
CA GLU A 42 -7.83 27.06 -4.86
C GLU A 42 -8.41 25.65 -4.93
N LEU A 43 -8.25 24.99 -6.08
CA LEU A 43 -8.70 23.61 -6.26
C LEU A 43 -7.90 22.64 -5.37
N ALA A 44 -6.58 22.86 -5.23
CA ALA A 44 -5.75 22.08 -4.33
C ALA A 44 -6.15 22.26 -2.87
N HIS A 45 -6.46 23.49 -2.43
CA HIS A 45 -7.00 23.75 -1.10
C HIS A 45 -8.34 23.02 -0.89
N THR A 46 -9.27 23.14 -1.83
CA THR A 46 -10.59 22.45 -1.76
C THR A 46 -10.44 20.95 -1.60
N LEU A 47 -9.48 20.32 -2.30
CA LEU A 47 -9.21 18.89 -2.17
C LEU A 47 -8.67 18.54 -0.78
N ILE A 48 -7.71 19.31 -0.25
CA ILE A 48 -7.16 19.07 1.09
C ILE A 48 -8.26 19.26 2.17
N GLU A 49 -9.06 20.31 2.07
CA GLU A 49 -10.17 20.54 3.01
C GLU A 49 -11.18 19.40 3.00
N ARG A 50 -11.54 18.91 1.81
CA ARG A 50 -12.54 17.86 1.67
C ARG A 50 -12.05 16.49 2.14
N PHE A 51 -10.81 16.14 1.88
CA PHE A 51 -10.27 14.81 2.17
C PHE A 51 -9.30 14.78 3.36
N GLY A 52 -9.10 15.91 4.03
CA GLY A 52 -8.39 16.06 5.29
C GLY A 52 -6.86 16.14 5.18
N SER A 53 -6.27 15.56 4.14
CA SER A 53 -4.81 15.52 3.95
C SER A 53 -4.45 15.17 2.51
N LEU A 54 -3.15 15.32 2.16
CA LEU A 54 -2.61 14.85 0.88
C LEU A 54 -2.82 13.34 0.70
N ALA A 55 -2.58 12.56 1.75
CA ALA A 55 -2.84 11.11 1.74
C ALA A 55 -4.33 10.83 1.53
N GLY A 56 -5.22 11.53 2.24
CA GLY A 56 -6.67 11.41 2.06
C GLY A 56 -7.13 11.70 0.61
N VAL A 57 -6.50 12.66 -0.06
CA VAL A 57 -6.78 12.92 -1.50
C VAL A 57 -6.34 11.75 -2.37
N PHE A 58 -5.15 11.20 -2.16
CA PHE A 58 -4.65 10.06 -2.94
C PHE A 58 -5.44 8.77 -2.67
N ASP A 59 -5.96 8.61 -1.46
CA ASP A 59 -6.75 7.45 -1.03
C ASP A 59 -8.22 7.54 -1.43
N ALA A 60 -8.75 8.75 -1.67
CA ALA A 60 -10.14 8.98 -2.04
C ALA A 60 -10.60 8.10 -3.22
N ALA A 61 -11.87 7.68 -3.19
CA ALA A 61 -12.45 6.94 -4.31
C ALA A 61 -12.51 7.83 -5.58
N PHE A 62 -12.37 7.20 -6.74
CA PHE A 62 -12.36 7.91 -8.03
C PHE A 62 -13.63 8.77 -8.22
N GLN A 63 -14.80 8.25 -7.82
CA GLN A 63 -16.06 8.97 -7.94
C GLN A 63 -16.13 10.18 -6.98
N ASP A 64 -15.55 10.07 -5.79
CA ASP A 64 -15.48 11.17 -4.84
C ASP A 64 -14.60 12.30 -5.35
N LEU A 65 -13.48 11.97 -6.00
CA LEU A 65 -12.61 12.95 -6.66
C LEU A 65 -13.35 13.69 -7.78
N ILE A 66 -14.06 12.97 -8.67
CA ILE A 66 -14.81 13.57 -9.79
C ILE A 66 -15.95 14.46 -9.26
N SER A 67 -16.52 14.18 -8.09
CA SER A 67 -17.57 15.00 -7.50
C SER A 67 -17.08 16.37 -7.03
N VAL A 68 -15.76 16.62 -6.99
CA VAL A 68 -15.20 17.95 -6.66
C VAL A 68 -15.28 18.86 -7.90
N PRO A 69 -15.94 20.03 -7.80
CA PRO A 69 -16.02 20.98 -8.91
C PRO A 69 -14.60 21.35 -9.40
N GLY A 70 -14.37 21.19 -10.69
CA GLY A 70 -13.06 21.45 -11.31
C GLY A 70 -12.16 20.21 -11.50
N ILE A 71 -12.43 19.11 -10.82
CA ILE A 71 -11.79 17.82 -11.06
C ILE A 71 -12.60 17.07 -12.13
N LYS A 72 -11.91 16.66 -13.19
CA LYS A 72 -12.44 15.79 -14.25
C LYS A 72 -11.67 14.47 -14.27
N GLU A 73 -12.09 13.57 -15.14
CA GLU A 73 -11.53 12.23 -15.27
C GLU A 73 -9.99 12.23 -15.40
N HIS A 74 -9.40 13.11 -16.20
CA HIS A 74 -7.93 13.20 -16.32
C HIS A 74 -7.22 13.55 -15.01
N SER A 75 -7.78 14.51 -14.26
CA SER A 75 -7.18 14.91 -12.98
C SER A 75 -7.36 13.82 -11.92
N ALA A 76 -8.55 13.21 -11.85
CA ALA A 76 -8.81 12.09 -10.95
C ALA A 76 -7.91 10.89 -11.26
N THR A 77 -7.74 10.56 -12.55
CA THR A 77 -6.83 9.50 -13.01
C THR A 77 -5.39 9.81 -12.61
N LEU A 78 -4.91 11.04 -12.83
CA LEU A 78 -3.56 11.43 -12.44
C LEU A 78 -3.35 11.29 -10.92
N ILE A 79 -4.31 11.75 -10.10
CA ILE A 79 -4.25 11.60 -8.64
C ILE A 79 -4.16 10.12 -8.26
N LYS A 80 -5.02 9.26 -8.80
CA LYS A 80 -5.02 7.81 -8.51
C LYS A 80 -3.77 7.08 -9.03
N MET A 81 -3.12 7.60 -10.04
CA MET A 81 -1.91 7.01 -10.60
C MET A 81 -0.70 7.18 -9.65
N ILE A 82 -0.64 8.23 -8.82
CA ILE A 82 0.52 8.50 -7.95
C ILE A 82 0.80 7.37 -6.96
N PRO A 83 -0.16 6.91 -6.14
CA PRO A 83 0.09 5.77 -5.25
C PRO A 83 0.47 4.49 -6.00
N ALA A 84 -0.16 4.25 -7.15
CA ALA A 84 0.14 3.08 -7.98
C ALA A 84 1.57 3.10 -8.53
N LEU A 85 2.05 4.26 -9.01
CA LEU A 85 3.43 4.44 -9.46
C LEU A 85 4.43 4.34 -8.31
N SER A 86 4.11 4.94 -7.16
CA SER A 86 4.96 4.85 -5.97
C SER A 86 5.15 3.39 -5.54
N ARG A 87 4.06 2.63 -5.48
CA ARG A 87 4.10 1.19 -5.18
C ARG A 87 4.94 0.42 -6.21
N ARG A 88 4.75 0.67 -7.49
CA ARG A 88 5.49 0.01 -8.58
C ARG A 88 6.98 0.33 -8.49
N TYR A 89 7.34 1.60 -8.33
CA TYR A 89 8.73 2.04 -8.18
C TYR A 89 9.43 1.39 -6.98
N LEU A 90 8.77 1.41 -5.81
CA LEU A 90 9.32 0.80 -4.60
C LEU A 90 9.45 -0.72 -4.74
N SER A 91 8.48 -1.38 -5.38
CA SER A 91 8.57 -2.80 -5.68
C SER A 91 9.79 -3.13 -6.53
N GLU A 92 9.98 -2.46 -7.65
CA GLU A 92 11.11 -2.71 -8.53
C GLU A 92 12.45 -2.41 -7.86
N LYS A 93 12.50 -1.39 -6.99
CA LYS A 93 13.70 -1.07 -6.22
C LYS A 93 14.06 -2.14 -5.20
N HIS A 94 13.07 -2.80 -4.59
CA HIS A 94 13.27 -3.89 -3.62
C HIS A 94 13.44 -5.27 -4.28
N ASP A 95 12.87 -5.49 -5.46
CA ASP A 95 13.02 -6.74 -6.23
C ASP A 95 14.47 -6.96 -6.75
N CYS A 96 15.39 -6.03 -6.48
CA CYS A 96 16.82 -6.15 -6.82
C CYS A 96 17.58 -7.21 -6.01
N GLY A 97 16.90 -8.27 -5.52
CA GLY A 97 17.53 -9.47 -4.98
C GLY A 97 17.84 -9.42 -3.47
N GLU A 98 17.27 -8.51 -2.71
CA GLU A 98 17.41 -8.55 -1.26
C GLU A 98 16.61 -9.72 -0.67
N ALA A 99 17.30 -10.63 0.04
CA ALA A 99 16.65 -11.73 0.75
C ALA A 99 15.82 -11.20 1.93
N LEU A 100 14.56 -11.60 2.02
CA LEU A 100 13.65 -11.24 3.11
C LEU A 100 13.86 -12.14 4.34
N SER A 101 15.06 -12.12 4.89
CA SER A 101 15.58 -13.07 5.89
C SER A 101 15.03 -12.88 7.32
N ASP A 102 14.33 -11.78 7.57
CA ASP A 102 13.76 -11.45 8.88
C ASP A 102 12.40 -10.75 8.74
N ILE A 103 11.64 -10.76 9.85
CA ILE A 103 10.28 -10.19 9.87
C ILE A 103 10.27 -8.68 9.62
N ASP A 104 11.31 -7.95 10.00
CA ASP A 104 11.38 -6.51 9.77
C ASP A 104 11.53 -6.19 8.29
N LYS A 105 12.33 -6.96 7.55
CA LYS A 105 12.46 -6.85 6.09
C LYS A 105 11.14 -7.21 5.40
N ILE A 106 10.52 -8.31 5.82
CA ILE A 106 9.21 -8.74 5.32
C ILE A 106 8.16 -7.65 5.57
N GLY A 107 8.09 -7.12 6.78
CA GLY A 107 7.12 -6.09 7.14
C GLY A 107 7.28 -4.80 6.30
N ARG A 108 8.51 -4.29 6.15
CA ARG A 108 8.79 -3.12 5.29
C ARG A 108 8.47 -3.38 3.82
N TYR A 109 8.83 -4.56 3.33
CA TYR A 109 8.47 -4.98 1.98
C TYR A 109 6.95 -4.94 1.77
N LEU A 110 6.19 -5.50 2.71
CA LEU A 110 4.74 -5.55 2.64
C LEU A 110 4.11 -4.16 2.77
N VAL A 111 4.57 -3.30 3.67
CA VAL A 111 4.09 -1.91 3.77
C VAL A 111 4.18 -1.22 2.41
N ASN A 112 5.30 -1.35 1.70
CA ASN A 112 5.46 -0.77 0.37
C ASN A 112 4.51 -1.39 -0.68
N ARG A 113 4.22 -2.69 -0.55
CA ARG A 113 3.30 -3.41 -1.47
C ARG A 113 1.83 -3.03 -1.28
N TYR A 114 1.46 -2.53 -0.10
CA TYR A 114 0.09 -2.11 0.19
C TYR A 114 -0.20 -0.63 -0.05
N ILE A 115 0.78 0.19 -0.45
CA ILE A 115 0.57 1.62 -0.78
C ILE A 115 -0.58 1.77 -1.79
N GLY A 116 -1.59 2.57 -1.43
CA GLY A 116 -2.75 2.88 -2.26
C GLY A 116 -3.74 1.72 -2.44
N ILE A 117 -3.68 0.68 -1.60
CA ILE A 117 -4.68 -0.38 -1.53
C ILE A 117 -5.63 -0.06 -0.38
N ASN A 118 -6.81 0.49 -0.71
CA ASN A 118 -7.79 1.03 0.25
C ASN A 118 -8.95 0.07 0.52
N VAL A 119 -8.91 -1.11 -0.09
CA VAL A 119 -9.84 -2.21 0.17
C VAL A 119 -9.05 -3.30 0.89
N GLU A 120 -9.67 -3.94 1.88
CA GLU A 120 -9.07 -5.08 2.54
C GLU A 120 -8.70 -6.15 1.51
N THR A 121 -7.44 -6.49 1.43
CA THR A 121 -6.91 -7.36 0.37
C THR A 121 -5.89 -8.31 0.98
N VAL A 122 -6.08 -9.60 0.70
CA VAL A 122 -5.21 -10.66 1.17
C VAL A 122 -4.23 -11.06 0.06
N TYR A 123 -2.97 -11.10 0.40
CA TYR A 123 -1.89 -11.62 -0.45
C TYR A 123 -1.15 -12.77 0.20
N LEU A 124 -0.58 -13.61 -0.63
CA LEU A 124 0.38 -14.63 -0.26
C LEU A 124 1.74 -14.25 -0.87
N LEU A 125 2.71 -13.92 -0.02
CA LEU A 125 4.10 -13.75 -0.40
C LEU A 125 4.78 -15.10 -0.34
N LEU A 126 5.39 -15.50 -1.44
CA LEU A 126 6.05 -16.79 -1.62
C LEU A 126 7.56 -16.61 -1.75
N LEU A 127 8.30 -17.37 -0.97
CA LEU A 127 9.76 -17.29 -0.92
C LEU A 127 10.40 -18.65 -1.21
N ASP A 128 11.61 -18.58 -1.75
CA ASP A 128 12.48 -19.74 -1.89
C ASP A 128 13.24 -20.06 -0.58
N ASN A 129 14.04 -21.11 -0.58
CA ASN A 129 14.83 -21.55 0.57
C ASN A 129 15.98 -20.59 0.95
N LYS A 130 16.23 -19.54 0.16
CA LYS A 130 17.20 -18.48 0.42
C LYS A 130 16.54 -17.15 0.79
N PHE A 131 15.24 -17.18 1.08
CA PHE A 131 14.41 -15.99 1.35
C PHE A 131 14.26 -15.03 0.15
N GLY A 132 14.56 -15.49 -1.05
CA GLY A 132 14.30 -14.78 -2.30
C GLY A 132 12.81 -14.78 -2.62
N VAL A 133 12.29 -13.63 -3.08
CA VAL A 133 10.88 -13.51 -3.48
C VAL A 133 10.64 -14.28 -4.78
N ILE A 134 9.74 -15.26 -4.73
CA ILE A 134 9.24 -15.99 -5.90
C ILE A 134 8.07 -15.24 -6.51
N ASP A 135 7.08 -14.87 -5.69
CA ASP A 135 5.88 -14.18 -6.15
C ASP A 135 5.12 -13.51 -4.99
N PHE A 136 4.25 -12.55 -5.33
CA PHE A 136 3.32 -11.88 -4.43
C PHE A 136 1.91 -11.93 -5.01
N VAL A 137 1.14 -12.93 -4.61
CA VAL A 137 -0.10 -13.33 -5.27
C VAL A 137 -1.32 -12.84 -4.50
N LYS A 138 -2.22 -12.11 -5.17
CA LYS A 138 -3.50 -11.71 -4.59
C LYS A 138 -4.41 -12.93 -4.42
N ILE A 139 -4.82 -13.19 -3.19
CA ILE A 139 -5.70 -14.30 -2.81
C ILE A 139 -7.16 -13.85 -2.76
N HIS A 140 -7.43 -12.72 -2.10
CA HIS A 140 -8.79 -12.21 -1.91
C HIS A 140 -8.80 -10.69 -1.86
N GLU A 141 -9.95 -10.08 -2.20
CA GLU A 141 -10.21 -8.65 -2.08
C GLU A 141 -11.65 -8.44 -1.59
N GLY A 142 -11.84 -7.56 -0.61
CA GLY A 142 -13.09 -7.31 0.08
C GLY A 142 -13.01 -7.76 1.54
N SER A 143 -14.09 -7.59 2.30
CA SER A 143 -14.13 -7.97 3.72
C SER A 143 -13.71 -9.43 3.92
N VAL A 144 -12.73 -9.63 4.79
CA VAL A 144 -12.19 -10.94 5.09
C VAL A 144 -13.13 -11.66 6.05
N ASN A 145 -14.05 -12.46 5.49
CA ASN A 145 -14.65 -13.55 6.26
C ASN A 145 -13.74 -14.77 6.11
N SER A 146 -13.48 -15.49 7.18
CA SER A 146 -12.65 -16.72 7.19
C SER A 146 -13.06 -17.74 6.11
N SER A 147 -14.32 -17.71 5.65
CA SER A 147 -14.84 -18.50 4.53
C SER A 147 -14.39 -18.02 3.13
N ALA A 148 -13.91 -16.78 3.00
CA ALA A 148 -13.51 -16.21 1.70
C ALA A 148 -12.08 -16.62 1.31
N ILE A 149 -11.21 -16.87 2.30
CA ILE A 149 -9.87 -17.40 2.09
C ILE A 149 -9.95 -18.93 2.13
N THR A 150 -10.01 -19.55 0.97
CA THR A 150 -9.99 -21.01 0.94
C THR A 150 -8.56 -21.52 1.16
N MET A 151 -8.35 -22.35 2.16
CA MET A 151 -7.05 -23.02 2.42
C MET A 151 -6.55 -23.72 1.16
N ARG A 152 -7.46 -24.30 0.39
CA ARG A 152 -7.16 -24.90 -0.91
C ARG A 152 -6.43 -23.93 -1.84
N ARG A 153 -6.91 -22.67 -1.98
CA ARG A 153 -6.28 -21.67 -2.87
C ARG A 153 -4.89 -21.27 -2.40
N LEU A 154 -4.68 -21.13 -1.08
CA LEU A 154 -3.36 -20.85 -0.52
C LEU A 154 -2.36 -21.97 -0.86
N VAL A 155 -2.77 -23.21 -0.60
CA VAL A 155 -1.98 -24.41 -0.84
C VAL A 155 -1.67 -24.59 -2.33
N GLU A 156 -2.68 -24.57 -3.20
CA GLU A 156 -2.50 -24.70 -4.66
C GLU A 156 -1.55 -23.63 -5.20
N THR A 157 -1.69 -22.37 -4.72
CA THR A 157 -0.82 -21.27 -5.15
C THR A 157 0.65 -21.52 -4.76
N ALA A 158 0.89 -21.93 -3.52
CA ALA A 158 2.24 -22.16 -3.01
C ALA A 158 2.91 -23.37 -3.72
N LEU A 159 2.18 -24.46 -3.92
CA LEU A 159 2.66 -25.64 -4.63
C LEU A 159 2.96 -25.34 -6.11
N PHE A 160 2.05 -24.64 -6.80
CA PHE A 160 2.25 -24.29 -8.21
C PHE A 160 3.50 -23.44 -8.40
N LYS A 161 3.79 -22.54 -7.47
CA LYS A 161 4.98 -21.68 -7.49
C LYS A 161 6.22 -22.35 -6.89
N ARG A 162 6.11 -23.60 -6.40
CA ARG A 162 7.21 -24.34 -5.77
C ARG A 162 7.88 -23.58 -4.64
N ALA A 163 7.07 -22.88 -3.83
CA ALA A 163 7.55 -22.11 -2.72
C ALA A 163 8.00 -23.03 -1.57
N SER A 164 9.12 -22.68 -0.94
CA SER A 164 9.59 -23.34 0.30
C SER A 164 9.04 -22.66 1.54
N MET A 165 8.74 -21.36 1.43
CA MET A 165 8.25 -20.55 2.53
C MET A 165 7.13 -19.62 2.04
N ALA A 166 6.21 -19.29 2.95
CA ALA A 166 5.09 -18.41 2.70
C ALA A 166 4.93 -17.38 3.82
N VAL A 167 4.42 -16.21 3.45
CA VAL A 167 3.90 -15.20 4.39
C VAL A 167 2.50 -14.85 3.95
N LEU A 168 1.54 -15.00 4.85
CA LEU A 168 0.20 -14.48 4.65
C LEU A 168 0.19 -13.00 5.00
N ALA A 169 -0.45 -12.17 4.21
CA ALA A 169 -0.52 -10.74 4.46
C ALA A 169 -1.88 -10.18 4.09
N HIS A 170 -2.39 -9.25 4.88
CA HIS A 170 -3.53 -8.42 4.50
C HIS A 170 -3.41 -7.01 5.09
N ASN A 171 -4.17 -6.06 4.54
CA ASN A 171 -4.21 -4.70 5.07
C ASN A 171 -5.50 -4.46 5.84
N HIS A 172 -5.40 -3.59 6.86
CA HIS A 172 -6.55 -2.99 7.54
C HIS A 172 -6.70 -1.53 7.09
N PRO A 173 -7.63 -1.21 6.17
CA PRO A 173 -7.86 0.16 5.70
C PRO A 173 -8.27 1.14 6.80
N SER A 174 -8.78 0.63 7.94
CA SER A 174 -9.09 1.42 9.13
C SER A 174 -7.87 2.06 9.78
N GLY A 175 -6.67 1.65 9.42
CA GLY A 175 -5.41 2.15 9.98
C GLY A 175 -5.02 1.54 11.33
N VAL A 176 -5.73 0.48 11.79
CA VAL A 176 -5.46 -0.18 13.08
C VAL A 176 -4.99 -1.62 12.84
N ALA A 177 -3.73 -1.89 13.17
CA ALA A 177 -3.11 -3.21 13.00
C ALA A 177 -3.37 -4.11 14.22
N ILE A 178 -4.64 -4.40 14.54
CA ILE A 178 -5.03 -5.32 15.61
C ILE A 178 -5.62 -6.58 15.00
N PRO A 179 -5.04 -7.78 15.28
CA PRO A 179 -5.58 -9.03 14.79
C PRO A 179 -6.99 -9.32 15.32
N SER A 180 -7.88 -9.74 14.45
CA SER A 180 -9.22 -10.23 14.79
C SER A 180 -9.20 -11.71 15.19
N GLY A 181 -10.32 -12.22 15.71
CA GLY A 181 -10.50 -13.66 15.95
C GLY A 181 -10.40 -14.49 14.67
N ASP A 182 -10.90 -13.95 13.56
CA ASP A 182 -10.86 -14.60 12.24
C ASP A 182 -9.43 -14.64 11.68
N ASP A 183 -8.61 -13.62 11.93
CA ASP A 183 -7.18 -13.61 11.55
C ASP A 183 -6.42 -14.71 12.29
N LEU A 184 -6.68 -14.84 13.61
CA LEU A 184 -6.06 -15.89 14.42
C LEU A 184 -6.49 -17.29 13.97
N PHE A 185 -7.76 -17.47 13.61
CA PHE A 185 -8.28 -18.74 13.10
C PHE A 185 -7.64 -19.07 11.74
N THR A 186 -7.68 -18.14 10.80
CA THR A 186 -7.10 -18.29 9.45
C THR A 186 -5.60 -18.59 9.52
N THR A 187 -4.87 -17.93 10.44
CA THR A 187 -3.44 -18.19 10.67
C THR A 187 -3.19 -19.64 11.07
N ARG A 188 -3.96 -20.15 12.03
CA ARG A 188 -3.81 -21.54 12.52
C ARG A 188 -4.11 -22.56 11.42
N GLU A 189 -5.17 -22.35 10.67
CA GLU A 189 -5.54 -23.27 9.58
C GLU A 189 -4.51 -23.23 8.43
N ALA A 190 -4.04 -22.04 8.06
CA ALA A 190 -2.98 -21.89 7.06
C ALA A 190 -1.69 -22.58 7.52
N LYS A 191 -1.27 -22.37 8.77
CA LYS A 191 -0.10 -23.03 9.36
C LYS A 191 -0.19 -24.55 9.27
N ARG A 192 -1.32 -25.12 9.69
CA ARG A 192 -1.56 -26.57 9.62
C ARG A 192 -1.50 -27.10 8.19
N ALA A 193 -2.12 -26.38 7.24
CA ALA A 193 -2.16 -26.80 5.85
C ALA A 193 -0.78 -26.78 5.20
N PHE A 194 0.02 -25.74 5.47
CA PHE A 194 1.37 -25.62 4.94
C PHE A 194 2.36 -26.60 5.60
N ASP A 195 2.23 -26.84 6.91
CA ASP A 195 3.09 -27.82 7.62
C ASP A 195 2.96 -29.23 7.05
N LEU A 196 1.74 -29.64 6.62
CA LEU A 196 1.52 -30.92 5.96
C LEU A 196 2.26 -31.07 4.61
N LEU A 197 2.63 -29.96 4.01
CA LEU A 197 3.28 -29.86 2.70
C LEU A 197 4.76 -29.46 2.78
N GLU A 198 5.30 -29.43 4.00
CA GLU A 198 6.67 -28.96 4.27
C GLU A 198 6.97 -27.54 3.77
N ILE A 199 5.91 -26.71 3.66
CA ILE A 199 6.04 -25.27 3.37
C ILE A 199 6.03 -24.52 4.70
N ASN A 200 7.07 -23.71 4.95
CA ASN A 200 7.13 -22.97 6.21
C ASN A 200 6.33 -21.66 6.14
N LEU A 201 5.22 -21.56 6.89
CA LEU A 201 4.54 -20.28 7.11
C LEU A 201 5.36 -19.45 8.10
N LEU A 202 6.09 -18.46 7.59
CA LEU A 202 7.01 -17.62 8.39
C LEU A 202 6.27 -16.62 9.27
N ALA A 203 5.19 -16.04 8.76
CA ALA A 203 4.42 -15.00 9.44
C ALA A 203 3.01 -14.85 8.82
N HIS A 204 2.14 -14.20 9.57
CA HIS A 204 0.92 -13.59 9.04
C HIS A 204 0.95 -12.10 9.42
N ILE A 205 1.14 -11.24 8.43
CA ILE A 205 1.36 -9.80 8.62
C ILE A 205 0.09 -9.02 8.30
N ILE A 206 -0.34 -8.19 9.25
CA ILE A 206 -1.38 -7.18 9.04
C ILE A 206 -0.70 -5.84 8.82
N VAL A 207 -0.96 -5.20 7.68
CA VAL A 207 -0.45 -3.87 7.34
C VAL A 207 -1.54 -2.83 7.60
N ALA A 208 -1.20 -1.75 8.31
CA ALA A 208 -2.08 -0.64 8.56
C ALA A 208 -1.32 0.69 8.41
N GLY A 209 -1.55 1.39 7.30
CA GLY A 209 -0.77 2.57 6.93
C GLY A 209 0.72 2.24 6.74
N ASP A 210 1.58 2.88 7.53
CA ASP A 210 3.04 2.69 7.53
C ASP A 210 3.53 1.72 8.61
N SER A 211 2.59 1.03 9.27
CA SER A 211 2.86 0.08 10.36
C SER A 211 2.41 -1.33 10.00
N TYR A 212 2.92 -2.30 10.73
CA TYR A 212 2.50 -3.70 10.61
C TYR A 212 2.56 -4.44 11.94
N VAL A 213 1.82 -5.55 12.03
CA VAL A 213 1.89 -6.51 13.13
C VAL A 213 1.98 -7.94 12.59
N ASP A 214 2.75 -8.78 13.26
CA ASP A 214 2.77 -10.23 13.01
C ASP A 214 1.75 -10.92 13.89
N VAL A 215 0.71 -11.49 13.31
CA VAL A 215 -0.37 -12.22 14.02
C VAL A 215 0.17 -13.43 14.80
N MET A 216 1.25 -14.06 14.31
CA MET A 216 1.89 -15.21 14.97
C MET A 216 2.74 -14.77 16.19
N ASN A 217 3.22 -13.54 16.19
CA ASN A 217 4.05 -12.98 17.25
C ASN A 217 3.72 -11.48 17.49
N PRO A 218 2.59 -11.15 18.14
CA PRO A 218 2.11 -9.77 18.27
C PRO A 218 3.07 -8.80 18.97
N ASN A 219 4.04 -9.31 19.73
CA ASN A 219 5.08 -8.49 20.38
C ASN A 219 6.15 -7.96 19.38
N ARG A 220 6.11 -8.40 18.13
CA ARG A 220 6.95 -7.91 17.03
C ARG A 220 6.20 -6.86 16.19
N THR A 221 5.62 -5.89 16.86
CA THR A 221 4.97 -4.74 16.22
C THR A 221 6.01 -3.67 15.97
N LYS A 222 6.14 -3.17 14.72
CA LYS A 222 6.87 -1.93 14.44
C LYS A 222 5.95 -0.99 13.67
N GLY A 223 5.61 0.13 14.30
CA GLY A 223 5.10 1.33 13.67
C GLY A 223 6.09 2.45 13.93
N LYS A 224 6.13 3.48 13.11
CA LYS A 224 6.78 4.74 13.50
C LYS A 224 6.13 5.20 14.80
N GLU A 225 6.94 5.29 15.87
CA GLU A 225 6.55 6.10 17.00
C GLU A 225 6.17 7.48 16.45
N ARG A 226 4.91 7.84 16.55
CA ARG A 226 4.49 9.23 16.32
C ARG A 226 5.14 10.03 17.43
N HIS A 227 6.23 10.70 17.13
CA HIS A 227 6.69 11.77 18.01
C HIS A 227 5.55 12.81 18.09
N PRO A 228 5.18 13.21 19.30
CA PRO A 228 4.12 14.20 19.55
C PRO A 228 4.41 15.54 18.92
#